data_c8fac5742be095626967afd63905fc89
#
_entry.id   c8fac5742be095626967afd63905fc89
#
_cell.length_a   1.000
_cell.length_b   1.000
_cell.length_c   1.000
_cell.angle_alpha   90.00
_cell.angle_beta   90.00
_cell.angle_gamma   90.00
#
_symmetry.space_group_name_H-M   'P 1'
#
loop_
_entity.id
_entity.type
_entity.pdbx_description
1 polymer ?
#
loop_
_entity_poly.entity_id
_entity_poly.type
_entity_poly.pdbx_seq_one_letter_code
_entity_poly.pdbx_strand_id
1 'polypeptide(L)'
;MQLGKLTIDNHNQSLLKEHRRKYDFIAAGIPNPKMILQKLIDFQVGIPSWALGTGGTRFGRFSGGGEPRNLEEKLEDVALLHTLNRSSGAVSLHIPWDIPNDAKAVRTLAADLGLRFDAMNSNTFQDQPGQGESYKFGSLQHVRKEVRRQAIDHNIEVIRHGVELGSKALSVWLADGSCFPGQLNFRKAFTHTLESLQEIYAALPADWKIFVEYKAFEPNFYSTTVGDWGQSLLFTSKLGPKAYTLVDLGHHLPNANIEQIVALLLMEGKLGGFHFNDSKYGDDDLTVGSIKPYQLFLIFNELVEGMDARKMDHNNDLAWMIDASHNVKDPLEDLLQSVEAILISYAQALLVDRKKLSGAQQANDTVAAQEVLQDVFRTDLRALVAEARLQSGGALDPLALYRSEKIREKLVKERGARVVATGL
;
A
#
# COMPACT_ATOMS: atom_id res chain seq x y z
N MET A 1 19.70 11.92 -2.75
CA MET A 1 20.75 11.26 -3.60
C MET A 1 20.11 10.70 -4.88
N GLN A 2 20.67 10.94 -6.08
CA GLN A 2 20.15 10.40 -7.35
C GLN A 2 21.18 9.45 -7.98
N LEU A 3 20.71 8.30 -8.47
CA LEU A 3 21.52 7.39 -9.28
C LEU A 3 21.47 7.83 -10.75
N GLY A 4 22.66 8.03 -11.34
CA GLY A 4 22.76 8.39 -12.75
C GLY A 4 22.36 7.22 -13.67
N LYS A 5 21.77 7.53 -14.82
CA LYS A 5 21.40 6.55 -15.85
C LYS A 5 22.58 5.64 -16.24
N LEU A 6 23.77 6.20 -16.36
CA LEU A 6 24.98 5.44 -16.72
C LEU A 6 25.31 4.32 -15.71
N THR A 7 25.06 4.54 -14.42
CA THR A 7 25.26 3.51 -13.38
C THR A 7 24.32 2.34 -13.58
N ILE A 8 23.04 2.62 -13.88
CA ILE A 8 22.02 1.59 -14.17
C ILE A 8 22.38 0.83 -15.44
N ASP A 9 22.75 1.55 -16.51
CA ASP A 9 23.10 0.95 -17.79
C ASP A 9 24.32 0.03 -17.66
N ASN A 10 25.35 0.43 -16.94
CA ASN A 10 26.54 -0.40 -16.69
C ASN A 10 26.20 -1.65 -15.87
N HIS A 11 25.38 -1.52 -14.84
CA HIS A 11 24.89 -2.67 -14.06
C HIS A 11 24.12 -3.64 -14.95
N ASN A 12 23.18 -3.13 -15.74
CA ASN A 12 22.37 -3.94 -16.65
C ASN A 12 23.21 -4.66 -17.70
N GLN A 13 24.24 -4.03 -18.27
CA GLN A 13 25.13 -4.64 -19.25
C GLN A 13 25.80 -5.89 -18.70
N SER A 14 26.18 -5.90 -17.44
CA SER A 14 26.82 -7.06 -16.81
C SER A 14 25.88 -8.28 -16.69
N LEU A 15 24.57 -8.06 -16.60
CA LEU A 15 23.54 -9.08 -16.40
C LEU A 15 22.77 -9.44 -17.69
N LEU A 16 22.88 -8.62 -18.73
CA LEU A 16 22.00 -8.66 -19.91
C LEU A 16 22.00 -10.00 -20.61
N LYS A 17 23.16 -10.64 -20.78
CA LYS A 17 23.27 -11.93 -21.49
C LYS A 17 22.49 -13.05 -20.78
N GLU A 18 22.64 -13.13 -19.46
CA GLU A 18 21.94 -14.14 -18.66
C GLU A 18 20.45 -13.82 -18.58
N HIS A 19 20.12 -12.55 -18.39
CA HIS A 19 18.74 -12.10 -18.38
C HIS A 19 17.99 -12.47 -19.69
N ARG A 20 18.55 -12.17 -20.85
CA ARG A 20 17.94 -12.49 -22.15
C ARG A 20 17.66 -13.99 -22.28
N ARG A 21 18.60 -14.82 -21.91
CA ARG A 21 18.39 -16.28 -21.95
C ARG A 21 17.21 -16.72 -21.07
N LYS A 22 17.07 -16.15 -19.85
CA LYS A 22 15.98 -16.47 -18.93
C LYS A 22 14.65 -15.92 -19.45
N TYR A 23 14.64 -14.69 -19.93
CA TYR A 23 13.44 -14.07 -20.47
C TYR A 23 12.91 -14.79 -21.70
N ASP A 24 13.78 -15.09 -22.68
CA ASP A 24 13.38 -15.78 -23.92
C ASP A 24 12.78 -17.16 -23.62
N PHE A 25 13.37 -17.87 -22.64
CA PHE A 25 12.84 -19.17 -22.20
C PHE A 25 11.43 -19.04 -21.59
N ILE A 26 11.23 -18.10 -20.69
CA ILE A 26 9.92 -17.85 -20.05
C ILE A 26 8.92 -17.36 -21.08
N ALA A 27 9.27 -16.36 -21.88
CA ALA A 27 8.38 -15.77 -22.87
C ALA A 27 7.92 -16.77 -23.94
N ALA A 28 8.74 -17.75 -24.29
CA ALA A 28 8.36 -18.83 -25.22
C ALA A 28 7.36 -19.82 -24.59
N GLY A 29 7.35 -19.95 -23.25
CA GLY A 29 6.52 -20.92 -22.52
C GLY A 29 5.17 -20.39 -22.03
N ILE A 30 4.91 -19.08 -22.12
CA ILE A 30 3.68 -18.46 -21.58
C ILE A 30 2.83 -17.82 -22.69
N PRO A 31 1.50 -17.76 -22.52
CA PRO A 31 0.62 -17.07 -23.47
C PRO A 31 0.77 -15.54 -23.32
N ASN A 32 0.75 -14.85 -24.47
CA ASN A 32 0.71 -13.38 -24.54
C ASN A 32 1.75 -12.62 -23.68
N PRO A 33 3.05 -13.00 -23.71
CA PRO A 33 4.05 -12.38 -22.82
C PRO A 33 4.15 -10.86 -22.99
N LYS A 34 3.90 -10.33 -24.19
CA LYS A 34 3.92 -8.88 -24.45
C LYS A 34 2.80 -8.14 -23.72
N MET A 35 1.62 -8.71 -23.63
CA MET A 35 0.48 -8.11 -22.91
C MET A 35 0.77 -8.08 -21.41
N ILE A 36 1.27 -9.18 -20.84
CA ILE A 36 1.65 -9.23 -19.42
C ILE A 36 2.76 -8.22 -19.13
N LEU A 37 3.77 -8.16 -20.02
CA LEU A 37 4.87 -7.21 -19.90
C LEU A 37 4.38 -5.76 -19.87
N GLN A 38 3.46 -5.38 -20.76
CA GLN A 38 2.90 -4.02 -20.77
C GLN A 38 2.12 -3.72 -19.48
N LYS A 39 1.30 -4.64 -19.00
CA LYS A 39 0.58 -4.47 -17.73
C LYS A 39 1.54 -4.30 -16.54
N LEU A 40 2.70 -4.99 -16.54
CA LEU A 40 3.74 -4.81 -15.51
C LEU A 40 4.45 -3.45 -15.61
N ILE A 41 4.72 -2.98 -16.83
CA ILE A 41 5.32 -1.64 -17.07
C ILE A 41 4.39 -0.55 -16.55
N ASP A 42 3.10 -0.67 -16.76
CA ASP A 42 2.11 0.33 -16.39
C ASP A 42 1.79 0.31 -14.90
N PHE A 43 2.04 -0.80 -14.20
CA PHE A 43 1.64 -0.99 -12.80
C PHE A 43 2.55 -0.22 -11.83
N GLN A 44 1.93 0.61 -10.97
CA GLN A 44 2.63 1.44 -10.01
C GLN A 44 2.15 1.16 -8.58
N VAL A 45 3.10 1.06 -7.66
CA VAL A 45 2.88 0.86 -6.22
C VAL A 45 3.16 2.17 -5.48
N GLY A 46 2.29 2.54 -4.57
CA GLY A 46 2.48 3.67 -3.67
C GLY A 46 3.41 3.33 -2.52
N ILE A 47 4.38 4.20 -2.25
CA ILE A 47 5.30 4.08 -1.13
C ILE A 47 4.82 5.00 -0.01
N PRO A 48 4.59 4.48 1.20
CA PRO A 48 4.21 5.31 2.34
C PRO A 48 5.41 6.09 2.87
N SER A 49 5.22 7.38 3.11
CA SER A 49 6.27 8.28 3.61
C SER A 49 6.82 7.86 4.98
N TRP A 50 6.01 7.13 5.75
CA TRP A 50 6.39 6.65 7.09
C TRP A 50 7.15 5.34 7.09
N ALA A 51 7.21 4.62 5.97
CA ALA A 51 7.98 3.37 5.83
C ALA A 51 9.42 3.60 5.31
N LEU A 52 9.95 4.81 5.33
CA LEU A 52 11.31 5.12 4.85
C LEU A 52 12.37 5.09 5.96
N GLY A 53 11.94 4.93 7.21
CA GLY A 53 12.79 4.76 8.39
C GLY A 53 12.64 3.40 9.03
N THR A 54 13.54 3.11 9.99
CA THR A 54 13.41 1.92 10.84
C THR A 54 12.39 2.19 11.93
N GLY A 55 11.51 1.28 12.13
CA GLY A 55 10.49 1.38 13.16
C GLY A 55 9.12 1.03 12.61
N GLY A 56 8.22 0.81 13.49
CA GLY A 56 6.81 0.59 13.23
C GLY A 56 6.01 1.23 14.34
N THR A 57 4.74 1.37 14.11
CA THR A 57 3.81 2.05 15.01
C THR A 57 3.76 1.45 16.43
N ARG A 58 4.23 0.20 16.64
CA ARG A 58 4.04 -0.55 17.89
C ARG A 58 5.31 -0.93 18.62
N PHE A 59 6.47 -0.78 17.99
CA PHE A 59 7.73 -1.23 18.58
C PHE A 59 8.70 -0.08 18.79
N GLY A 60 9.65 -0.28 19.71
CA GLY A 60 10.77 0.64 19.87
C GLY A 60 11.55 0.77 18.57
N ARG A 61 12.03 1.96 18.28
CA ARG A 61 12.82 2.26 17.09
C ARG A 61 14.29 1.93 17.32
N PHE A 62 14.88 1.32 16.29
CA PHE A 62 16.33 1.14 16.21
C PHE A 62 16.83 1.96 15.02
N SER A 63 17.62 3.00 15.25
CA SER A 63 18.15 3.80 14.16
C SER A 63 19.12 2.99 13.31
N GLY A 64 18.81 2.88 12.01
CA GLY A 64 19.72 2.31 11.00
C GLY A 64 20.70 3.33 10.43
N GLY A 65 20.44 4.62 10.67
CA GLY A 65 21.17 5.74 10.08
C GLY A 65 20.78 6.01 8.61
N GLY A 66 20.98 7.25 8.18
CA GLY A 66 20.66 7.67 6.81
C GLY A 66 19.16 7.78 6.49
N GLU A 67 18.31 7.79 7.50
CA GLU A 67 16.87 7.98 7.36
C GLU A 67 16.53 9.41 6.94
N PRO A 68 15.41 9.64 6.21
CA PRO A 68 15.02 10.98 5.79
C PRO A 68 14.62 11.83 7.00
N ARG A 69 15.01 13.10 6.99
CA ARG A 69 14.83 14.06 8.09
C ARG A 69 13.65 15.01 7.87
N ASN A 70 13.17 15.11 6.65
CA ASN A 70 12.10 16.01 6.21
C ASN A 70 11.37 15.41 5.00
N LEU A 71 10.30 16.10 4.55
CA LEU A 71 9.47 15.64 3.44
C LEU A 71 10.24 15.57 2.11
N GLU A 72 11.13 16.52 1.85
CA GLU A 72 11.92 16.57 0.63
C GLU A 72 12.85 15.34 0.54
N GLU A 73 13.52 14.98 1.62
CA GLU A 73 14.36 13.77 1.69
C GLU A 73 13.53 12.49 1.56
N LYS A 74 12.28 12.47 2.06
CA LYS A 74 11.35 11.36 1.84
C LYS A 74 11.03 11.19 0.36
N LEU A 75 10.74 12.28 -0.34
CA LEU A 75 10.51 12.25 -1.79
C LEU A 75 11.75 11.79 -2.56
N GLU A 76 12.96 12.21 -2.16
CA GLU A 76 14.20 11.73 -2.75
C GLU A 76 14.39 10.22 -2.57
N ASP A 77 14.05 9.66 -1.40
CA ASP A 77 14.16 8.22 -1.15
C ASP A 77 13.15 7.42 -1.97
N VAL A 78 11.90 7.90 -2.11
CA VAL A 78 10.91 7.29 -3.01
C VAL A 78 11.37 7.37 -4.47
N ALA A 79 11.93 8.51 -4.89
CA ALA A 79 12.48 8.68 -6.23
C ALA A 79 13.66 7.74 -6.51
N LEU A 80 14.48 7.48 -5.50
CA LEU A 80 15.56 6.50 -5.59
C LEU A 80 15.01 5.08 -5.82
N LEU A 81 14.01 4.67 -5.05
CA LEU A 81 13.30 3.39 -5.27
C LEU A 81 12.71 3.32 -6.68
N HIS A 82 12.01 4.38 -7.11
CA HIS A 82 11.43 4.46 -8.45
C HIS A 82 12.50 4.41 -9.55
N THR A 83 13.64 5.05 -9.34
CA THR A 83 14.78 5.00 -10.27
C THR A 83 15.30 3.56 -10.43
N LEU A 84 15.32 2.79 -9.37
CA LEU A 84 15.80 1.40 -9.37
C LEU A 84 14.78 0.43 -9.98
N ASN A 85 13.50 0.51 -9.61
CA ASN A 85 12.49 -0.51 -9.94
C ASN A 85 11.45 -0.08 -10.98
N ARG A 86 11.28 1.23 -11.24
CA ARG A 86 10.31 1.83 -12.17
C ARG A 86 8.83 1.55 -11.86
N SER A 87 8.53 0.97 -10.69
CA SER A 87 7.17 0.62 -10.26
C SER A 87 6.76 1.29 -8.94
N SER A 88 7.55 2.25 -8.43
CA SER A 88 7.30 2.99 -7.18
C SER A 88 7.08 4.48 -7.44
N GLY A 89 6.34 4.84 -8.49
CA GLY A 89 6.13 6.23 -8.92
C GLY A 89 5.07 6.99 -8.14
N ALA A 90 4.57 6.45 -7.02
CA ALA A 90 3.56 7.09 -6.19
C ALA A 90 4.01 7.16 -4.72
N VAL A 91 3.62 8.23 -4.01
CA VAL A 91 3.92 8.42 -2.60
C VAL A 91 2.66 8.79 -1.83
N SER A 92 2.42 8.10 -0.71
CA SER A 92 1.36 8.42 0.24
C SER A 92 1.94 9.21 1.41
N LEU A 93 1.29 10.31 1.77
CA LEU A 93 1.69 11.16 2.89
C LEU A 93 0.77 10.97 4.08
N HIS A 94 1.29 11.24 5.26
CA HIS A 94 0.56 11.17 6.52
C HIS A 94 0.58 12.53 7.24
N ILE A 95 -0.60 13.12 7.43
CA ILE A 95 -0.73 14.39 8.12
C ILE A 95 -1.10 14.14 9.59
N PRO A 96 -0.39 14.74 10.58
CA PRO A 96 0.46 15.94 10.46
C PRO A 96 1.96 15.71 10.25
N TRP A 97 2.40 14.47 10.03
CA TRP A 97 3.84 14.18 9.93
C TRP A 97 4.52 14.78 8.69
N ASP A 98 3.76 14.98 7.62
CA ASP A 98 4.24 15.40 6.29
C ASP A 98 3.59 16.71 5.83
N ILE A 99 3.32 17.64 6.75
CA ILE A 99 2.79 18.95 6.37
C ILE A 99 3.83 19.69 5.52
N PRO A 100 3.51 20.02 4.25
CA PRO A 100 4.44 20.73 3.39
C PRO A 100 4.61 22.19 3.86
N ASN A 101 5.84 22.67 3.96
CA ASN A 101 6.11 24.09 4.19
C ASN A 101 5.63 24.96 3.03
N ASP A 102 5.76 24.47 1.80
CA ASP A 102 5.27 25.06 0.57
C ASP A 102 4.76 23.91 -0.34
N ALA A 103 3.44 23.73 -0.36
CA ALA A 103 2.82 22.65 -1.13
C ALA A 103 3.11 22.72 -2.63
N LYS A 104 3.25 23.95 -3.18
CA LYS A 104 3.58 24.13 -4.61
C LYS A 104 5.01 23.70 -4.91
N ALA A 105 5.97 24.07 -4.06
CA ALA A 105 7.36 23.65 -4.18
C ALA A 105 7.49 22.13 -4.05
N VAL A 106 6.84 21.53 -3.06
CA VAL A 106 6.81 20.07 -2.84
C VAL A 106 6.19 19.33 -4.03
N ARG A 107 5.08 19.83 -4.57
CA ARG A 107 4.45 19.27 -5.76
C ARG A 107 5.36 19.35 -6.99
N THR A 108 6.06 20.46 -7.17
CA THR A 108 7.02 20.64 -8.28
C THR A 108 8.17 19.65 -8.13
N LEU A 109 8.77 19.57 -6.92
CA LEU A 109 9.85 18.61 -6.64
C LEU A 109 9.41 17.16 -6.92
N ALA A 110 8.24 16.75 -6.48
CA ALA A 110 7.73 15.41 -6.76
C ALA A 110 7.61 15.14 -8.27
N ALA A 111 7.06 16.11 -9.03
CA ALA A 111 6.95 16.01 -10.49
C ALA A 111 8.31 15.92 -11.19
N ASP A 112 9.28 16.72 -10.77
CA ASP A 112 10.66 16.70 -11.30
C ASP A 112 11.38 15.37 -11.00
N LEU A 113 11.00 14.72 -9.90
CA LEU A 113 11.47 13.39 -9.50
C LEU A 113 10.69 12.24 -10.17
N GLY A 114 9.66 12.54 -10.97
CA GLY A 114 8.82 11.54 -11.63
C GLY A 114 7.81 10.88 -10.70
N LEU A 115 7.45 11.53 -9.60
CA LEU A 115 6.52 11.03 -8.59
C LEU A 115 5.15 11.71 -8.67
N ARG A 116 4.11 10.99 -8.26
CA ARG A 116 2.78 11.52 -7.99
C ARG A 116 2.38 11.27 -6.54
N PHE A 117 1.45 12.06 -6.01
CA PHE A 117 0.87 11.79 -4.71
C PHE A 117 -0.30 10.82 -4.84
N ASP A 118 -0.30 9.79 -3.99
CA ASP A 118 -1.39 8.82 -3.82
C ASP A 118 -2.35 9.30 -2.71
N ALA A 119 -3.09 8.41 -2.05
CA ALA A 119 -3.99 8.76 -0.98
C ALA A 119 -3.26 9.49 0.16
N MET A 120 -3.91 10.53 0.68
CA MET A 120 -3.48 11.19 1.91
C MET A 120 -4.03 10.42 3.11
N ASN A 121 -3.25 10.31 4.19
CA ASN A 121 -3.64 9.60 5.40
C ASN A 121 -3.82 10.58 6.56
N SER A 122 -4.92 10.44 7.31
CA SER A 122 -5.21 11.25 8.48
C SER A 122 -4.78 10.57 9.77
N ASN A 123 -4.38 11.37 10.78
CA ASN A 123 -4.00 10.90 12.10
C ASN A 123 -4.98 11.38 13.16
N THR A 124 -5.95 10.55 13.49
CA THR A 124 -6.85 10.74 14.61
C THR A 124 -6.77 9.57 15.61
N PHE A 125 -5.70 8.79 15.55
CA PHE A 125 -5.48 7.62 16.38
C PHE A 125 -4.48 7.86 17.53
N GLN A 126 -3.88 9.02 17.59
CA GLN A 126 -3.01 9.45 18.69
C GLN A 126 -3.12 10.96 18.92
N ASP A 127 -2.81 11.39 20.14
CA ASP A 127 -2.77 12.80 20.46
C ASP A 127 -1.54 13.46 19.82
N GLN A 128 -1.72 14.68 19.31
CA GLN A 128 -0.67 15.49 18.73
C GLN A 128 -0.24 16.61 19.68
N PRO A 129 1.03 17.04 19.63
CA PRO A 129 1.47 18.20 20.43
C PRO A 129 0.60 19.43 20.16
N GLY A 130 0.05 20.02 21.24
CA GLY A 130 -0.75 21.24 21.17
C GLY A 130 -2.22 21.06 20.76
N GLN A 131 -2.70 19.82 20.50
CA GLN A 131 -4.12 19.61 20.26
C GLN A 131 -4.96 19.87 21.52
N GLY A 132 -6.20 20.34 21.33
CA GLY A 132 -7.06 20.75 22.45
C GLY A 132 -7.75 19.59 23.17
N GLU A 133 -8.14 18.54 22.43
CA GLU A 133 -8.92 17.40 22.91
C GLU A 133 -8.18 16.10 22.68
N SER A 134 -8.20 15.18 23.66
CA SER A 134 -7.53 13.88 23.57
C SER A 134 -8.41 12.84 22.88
N TYR A 135 -7.79 12.01 22.02
CA TYR A 135 -8.42 10.88 21.33
C TYR A 135 -8.38 9.56 22.12
N LYS A 136 -7.93 9.57 23.38
CA LYS A 136 -7.79 8.34 24.20
C LYS A 136 -9.06 7.50 24.36
N PHE A 137 -10.24 8.08 24.12
CA PHE A 137 -11.53 7.37 24.13
C PHE A 137 -12.19 7.31 22.74
N GLY A 138 -11.38 7.44 21.69
CA GLY A 138 -11.80 7.49 20.30
C GLY A 138 -11.85 8.91 19.75
N SER A 139 -11.93 9.01 18.45
CA SER A 139 -11.94 10.24 17.67
C SER A 139 -13.33 10.49 17.05
N LEU A 140 -13.62 9.92 15.89
CA LEU A 140 -14.89 10.11 15.15
C LEU A 140 -16.10 9.46 15.85
N GLN A 141 -15.87 8.45 16.70
CA GLN A 141 -16.92 7.83 17.52
C GLN A 141 -17.20 8.54 18.85
N HIS A 142 -16.36 9.48 19.26
CA HIS A 142 -16.34 10.02 20.64
C HIS A 142 -17.69 10.56 21.08
N VAL A 143 -18.07 10.38 22.37
CA VAL A 143 -19.36 10.86 22.92
C VAL A 143 -19.46 12.38 22.93
N ARG A 144 -18.34 13.10 23.15
CA ARG A 144 -18.27 14.56 23.14
C ARG A 144 -18.17 15.07 21.71
N LYS A 145 -19.00 16.05 21.36
CA LYS A 145 -19.03 16.66 20.03
C LYS A 145 -17.74 17.42 19.69
N GLU A 146 -17.13 18.04 20.69
CA GLU A 146 -15.90 18.83 20.54
C GLU A 146 -14.74 17.96 20.02
N VAL A 147 -14.60 16.73 20.57
CA VAL A 147 -13.58 15.77 20.15
C VAL A 147 -13.85 15.31 18.70
N ARG A 148 -15.11 14.98 18.37
CA ARG A 148 -15.49 14.63 17.00
C ARG A 148 -15.24 15.78 16.02
N ARG A 149 -15.57 17.02 16.43
CA ARG A 149 -15.33 18.20 15.62
C ARG A 149 -13.85 18.37 15.29
N GLN A 150 -12.98 18.27 16.30
CA GLN A 150 -11.53 18.33 16.10
C GLN A 150 -11.06 17.26 15.12
N ALA A 151 -11.53 16.00 15.23
CA ALA A 151 -11.16 14.91 14.34
C ALA A 151 -11.69 15.12 12.90
N ILE A 152 -12.91 15.64 12.74
CA ILE A 152 -13.49 15.99 11.43
C ILE A 152 -12.69 17.12 10.78
N ASP A 153 -12.38 18.18 11.54
CA ASP A 153 -11.63 19.33 11.02
C ASP A 153 -10.22 18.92 10.58
N HIS A 154 -9.57 18.02 11.32
CA HIS A 154 -8.29 17.44 10.90
C HIS A 154 -8.41 16.67 9.57
N ASN A 155 -9.41 15.84 9.39
CA ASN A 155 -9.61 15.14 8.11
C ASN A 155 -9.87 16.11 6.95
N ILE A 156 -10.60 17.20 7.19
CA ILE A 156 -10.82 18.27 6.19
C ILE A 156 -9.52 19.02 5.88
N GLU A 157 -8.66 19.23 6.88
CA GLU A 157 -7.31 19.77 6.68
C GLU A 157 -6.46 18.86 5.78
N VAL A 158 -6.48 17.55 6.03
CA VAL A 158 -5.78 16.56 5.20
C VAL A 158 -6.25 16.61 3.73
N ILE A 159 -7.57 16.75 3.52
CA ILE A 159 -8.12 16.93 2.17
C ILE A 159 -7.55 18.19 1.50
N ARG A 160 -7.46 19.33 2.22
CA ARG A 160 -6.90 20.57 1.66
C ARG A 160 -5.45 20.40 1.24
N HIS A 161 -4.60 19.83 2.10
CA HIS A 161 -3.21 19.53 1.73
C HIS A 161 -3.12 18.60 0.52
N GLY A 162 -3.96 17.58 0.46
CA GLY A 162 -4.00 16.67 -0.67
C GLY A 162 -4.41 17.36 -1.98
N VAL A 163 -5.38 18.27 -1.95
CA VAL A 163 -5.79 19.07 -3.13
C VAL A 163 -4.62 19.92 -3.64
N GLU A 164 -3.90 20.59 -2.75
CA GLU A 164 -2.74 21.41 -3.11
C GLU A 164 -1.60 20.58 -3.72
N LEU A 165 -1.38 19.38 -3.21
CA LEU A 165 -0.37 18.44 -3.70
C LEU A 165 -0.79 17.71 -4.97
N GLY A 166 -2.10 17.62 -5.26
CA GLY A 166 -2.64 16.91 -6.44
C GLY A 166 -3.03 15.47 -6.17
N SER A 167 -3.14 15.06 -4.90
CA SER A 167 -3.79 13.80 -4.51
C SER A 167 -5.29 13.84 -4.82
N LYS A 168 -5.92 12.67 -4.87
CA LYS A 168 -7.37 12.53 -5.14
C LYS A 168 -8.06 11.55 -4.18
N ALA A 169 -7.44 11.21 -3.08
CA ALA A 169 -8.03 10.31 -2.11
C ALA A 169 -7.62 10.65 -0.68
N LEU A 170 -8.53 10.35 0.26
CA LEU A 170 -8.30 10.35 1.69
C LEU A 170 -8.43 8.93 2.21
N SER A 171 -7.42 8.42 2.90
CA SER A 171 -7.49 7.19 3.68
C SER A 171 -7.74 7.52 5.15
N VAL A 172 -8.74 6.86 5.73
CA VAL A 172 -9.14 7.02 7.14
C VAL A 172 -9.03 5.67 7.83
N TRP A 173 -8.00 5.52 8.63
CA TRP A 173 -7.88 4.46 9.62
C TRP A 173 -8.20 5.02 11.01
N LEU A 174 -8.97 4.27 11.79
CA LEU A 174 -9.42 4.67 13.12
C LEU A 174 -8.96 3.66 14.18
N ALA A 175 -8.18 4.13 15.15
CA ALA A 175 -7.96 3.39 16.40
C ALA A 175 -9.13 3.61 17.39
N ASP A 176 -10.33 3.78 16.86
CA ASP A 176 -11.54 3.99 17.66
C ASP A 176 -12.10 2.64 18.12
N GLY A 177 -12.47 2.56 19.40
CA GLY A 177 -13.00 1.33 19.99
C GLY A 177 -13.18 1.43 21.50
N SER A 178 -13.12 0.30 22.17
CA SER A 178 -13.19 0.22 23.62
C SER A 178 -12.17 -0.76 24.17
N CYS A 179 -11.62 -0.47 25.35
CA CYS A 179 -10.67 -1.34 26.05
C CYS A 179 -11.39 -2.37 26.95
N PHE A 180 -12.61 -2.07 27.38
CA PHE A 180 -13.35 -2.92 28.33
C PHE A 180 -14.83 -3.04 27.97
N PRO A 181 -15.49 -4.18 28.31
CA PRO A 181 -16.93 -4.31 28.23
C PRO A 181 -17.63 -3.21 29.04
N GLY A 182 -18.67 -2.59 28.45
CA GLY A 182 -19.44 -1.51 29.10
C GLY A 182 -18.88 -0.10 28.91
N GLN A 183 -17.65 0.05 28.41
CA GLN A 183 -17.07 1.36 28.11
C GLN A 183 -17.84 2.09 27.01
N LEU A 184 -18.34 1.37 26.00
CA LEU A 184 -18.89 1.93 24.79
C LEU A 184 -20.30 1.42 24.51
N ASN A 185 -21.19 2.31 24.08
CA ASN A 185 -22.44 1.91 23.43
C ASN A 185 -22.19 1.76 21.92
N PHE A 186 -22.10 0.53 21.44
CA PHE A 186 -21.75 0.23 20.06
C PHE A 186 -22.65 0.88 19.01
N ARG A 187 -23.97 0.97 19.28
CA ARG A 187 -24.91 1.64 18.37
C ARG A 187 -24.64 3.13 18.27
N LYS A 188 -24.40 3.80 19.41
CA LYS A 188 -24.04 5.23 19.42
C LYS A 188 -22.69 5.48 18.77
N ALA A 189 -21.69 4.64 19.04
CA ALA A 189 -20.39 4.72 18.41
C ALA A 189 -20.49 4.63 16.87
N PHE A 190 -21.24 3.64 16.38
CA PHE A 190 -21.51 3.51 14.94
C PHE A 190 -22.19 4.78 14.38
N THR A 191 -23.23 5.28 15.05
CA THR A 191 -23.95 6.47 14.59
C THR A 191 -23.03 7.70 14.56
N HIS A 192 -22.26 7.94 15.63
CA HIS A 192 -21.31 9.07 15.70
C HIS A 192 -20.24 8.98 14.61
N THR A 193 -19.69 7.78 14.41
CA THR A 193 -18.69 7.56 13.34
C THR A 193 -19.30 7.84 11.96
N LEU A 194 -20.51 7.35 11.70
CA LEU A 194 -21.19 7.58 10.43
C LEU A 194 -21.47 9.07 10.19
N GLU A 195 -22.01 9.78 11.20
CA GLU A 195 -22.26 11.23 11.13
C GLU A 195 -20.97 12.00 10.85
N SER A 196 -19.90 11.66 11.56
CA SER A 196 -18.58 12.28 11.38
C SER A 196 -18.02 12.03 9.98
N LEU A 197 -18.09 10.78 9.49
CA LEU A 197 -17.66 10.45 8.14
C LEU A 197 -18.52 11.11 7.06
N GLN A 198 -19.82 11.33 7.30
CA GLN A 198 -20.69 12.07 6.38
C GLN A 198 -20.28 13.54 6.22
N GLU A 199 -19.86 14.19 7.30
CA GLU A 199 -19.32 15.56 7.23
C GLU A 199 -17.99 15.61 6.46
N ILE A 200 -17.08 14.66 6.71
CA ILE A 200 -15.82 14.52 5.94
C ILE A 200 -16.12 14.25 4.47
N TYR A 201 -17.02 13.32 4.18
CA TYR A 201 -17.45 12.97 2.81
C TYR A 201 -18.03 14.16 2.05
N ALA A 202 -18.80 15.01 2.74
CA ALA A 202 -19.36 16.23 2.14
C ALA A 202 -18.29 17.26 1.76
N ALA A 203 -17.13 17.23 2.43
CA ALA A 203 -16.00 18.12 2.13
C ALA A 203 -15.12 17.61 0.98
N LEU A 204 -15.31 16.37 0.50
CA LEU A 204 -14.51 15.81 -0.59
C LEU A 204 -14.80 16.54 -1.92
N PRO A 205 -13.78 16.92 -2.69
CA PRO A 205 -13.96 17.33 -4.09
C PRO A 205 -14.71 16.28 -4.92
N ALA A 206 -15.26 16.70 -6.05
CA ALA A 206 -16.12 15.82 -6.87
C ALA A 206 -15.41 14.56 -7.39
N ASP A 207 -14.12 14.68 -7.72
CA ASP A 207 -13.26 13.62 -8.26
C ASP A 207 -12.41 12.88 -7.19
N TRP A 208 -12.72 13.11 -5.90
CA TRP A 208 -12.03 12.46 -4.80
C TRP A 208 -12.71 11.21 -4.32
N LYS A 209 -11.93 10.31 -3.75
CA LYS A 209 -12.38 9.11 -3.04
C LYS A 209 -12.07 9.23 -1.54
N ILE A 210 -12.87 8.57 -0.70
CA ILE A 210 -12.54 8.29 0.70
C ILE A 210 -12.45 6.78 0.88
N PHE A 211 -11.38 6.35 1.51
CA PHE A 211 -11.16 4.96 1.89
C PHE A 211 -11.38 4.81 3.39
N VAL A 212 -12.24 3.87 3.77
CA VAL A 212 -12.46 3.50 5.17
C VAL A 212 -11.72 2.18 5.39
N GLU A 213 -10.64 2.27 6.13
CA GLU A 213 -9.81 1.14 6.50
C GLU A 213 -10.36 0.49 7.76
N TYR A 214 -10.35 -0.83 7.80
CA TYR A 214 -10.78 -1.61 8.96
C TYR A 214 -9.63 -2.34 9.60
N LYS A 215 -9.78 -2.67 10.89
CA LYS A 215 -8.81 -3.47 11.64
C LYS A 215 -9.50 -4.29 12.71
N ALA A 216 -9.23 -5.59 12.76
CA ALA A 216 -9.90 -6.52 13.64
C ALA A 216 -9.63 -6.24 15.12
N PHE A 217 -8.43 -5.77 15.45
CA PHE A 217 -8.03 -5.52 16.85
C PHE A 217 -6.88 -4.52 16.94
N GLU A 218 -6.78 -3.86 18.08
CA GLU A 218 -5.61 -3.12 18.56
C GLU A 218 -5.15 -3.69 19.91
N PRO A 219 -3.87 -3.56 20.28
CA PRO A 219 -3.41 -3.91 21.63
C PRO A 219 -4.26 -3.23 22.70
N ASN A 220 -4.63 -3.96 23.74
CA ASN A 220 -5.52 -3.55 24.84
C ASN A 220 -6.97 -3.25 24.44
N PHE A 221 -7.37 -3.45 23.18
CA PHE A 221 -8.76 -3.24 22.79
C PHE A 221 -9.61 -4.48 23.06
N TYR A 222 -10.81 -4.25 23.60
CA TYR A 222 -11.89 -5.21 23.67
C TYR A 222 -12.66 -5.27 22.34
N SER A 223 -12.86 -4.11 21.70
CA SER A 223 -13.49 -4.01 20.39
C SER A 223 -12.99 -2.80 19.63
N THR A 224 -12.91 -2.91 18.31
CA THR A 224 -12.68 -1.79 17.38
C THR A 224 -14.00 -1.36 16.74
N THR A 225 -14.14 -0.09 16.41
CA THR A 225 -15.39 0.45 15.84
C THR A 225 -15.56 0.08 14.38
N VAL A 226 -14.45 -0.05 13.64
CA VAL A 226 -14.42 -0.58 12.27
C VAL A 226 -13.56 -1.85 12.28
N GLY A 227 -14.16 -2.95 12.79
CA GLY A 227 -13.41 -4.15 13.13
C GLY A 227 -13.21 -5.14 11.98
N ASP A 228 -14.01 -5.04 10.92
CA ASP A 228 -13.94 -5.95 9.78
C ASP A 228 -14.40 -5.29 8.48
N TRP A 229 -14.16 -5.98 7.37
CA TRP A 229 -14.53 -5.53 6.03
C TRP A 229 -16.04 -5.30 5.86
N GLY A 230 -16.91 -6.07 6.53
CA GLY A 230 -18.35 -5.92 6.47
C GLY A 230 -18.82 -4.63 7.14
N GLN A 231 -18.20 -4.24 8.26
CA GLN A 231 -18.46 -2.96 8.91
C GLN A 231 -17.97 -1.79 8.04
N SER A 232 -16.79 -1.88 7.45
CA SER A 232 -16.31 -0.88 6.49
C SER A 232 -17.24 -0.78 5.26
N LEU A 233 -17.64 -1.91 4.69
CA LEU A 233 -18.62 -1.95 3.59
C LEU A 233 -19.94 -1.29 3.98
N LEU A 234 -20.42 -1.51 5.22
CA LEU A 234 -21.64 -0.88 5.73
C LEU A 234 -21.50 0.65 5.80
N PHE A 235 -20.38 1.17 6.30
CA PHE A 235 -20.10 2.61 6.32
C PHE A 235 -20.02 3.18 4.90
N THR A 236 -19.22 2.58 4.03
CA THR A 236 -18.98 3.09 2.67
C THR A 236 -20.22 3.02 1.79
N SER A 237 -21.10 2.03 2.01
CA SER A 237 -22.40 1.95 1.33
C SER A 237 -23.36 3.06 1.76
N LYS A 238 -23.34 3.42 3.07
CA LYS A 238 -24.16 4.51 3.60
C LYS A 238 -23.65 5.91 3.25
N LEU A 239 -22.34 6.06 3.02
CA LEU A 239 -21.73 7.33 2.63
C LEU A 239 -22.02 7.70 1.16
N GLY A 240 -21.92 6.74 0.23
CA GLY A 240 -22.23 6.99 -1.18
C GLY A 240 -21.13 6.54 -2.16
N PRO A 241 -21.19 7.01 -3.43
CA PRO A 241 -20.39 6.46 -4.52
C PRO A 241 -18.90 6.78 -4.47
N LYS A 242 -18.47 7.81 -3.72
CA LYS A 242 -17.06 8.16 -3.55
C LYS A 242 -16.38 7.45 -2.37
N ALA A 243 -17.12 6.61 -1.62
CA ALA A 243 -16.60 5.91 -0.45
C ALA A 243 -16.36 4.43 -0.75
N TYR A 244 -15.19 3.94 -0.35
CA TYR A 244 -14.72 2.59 -0.60
C TYR A 244 -14.05 1.99 0.64
N THR A 245 -14.06 0.66 0.72
CA THR A 245 -13.32 -0.11 1.71
C THR A 245 -11.86 -0.24 1.29
N LEU A 246 -10.93 0.02 2.19
CA LEU A 246 -9.51 -0.24 2.00
C LEU A 246 -9.14 -1.54 2.72
N VAL A 247 -8.42 -2.42 2.04
CA VAL A 247 -7.98 -3.72 2.55
C VAL A 247 -6.51 -3.64 2.93
N ASP A 248 -6.21 -3.66 4.22
CA ASP A 248 -4.87 -3.91 4.73
C ASP A 248 -4.71 -5.42 5.00
N LEU A 249 -3.62 -6.03 4.48
CA LEU A 249 -3.43 -7.48 4.57
C LEU A 249 -3.15 -7.95 6.00
N GLY A 250 -2.54 -7.10 6.84
CA GLY A 250 -2.27 -7.37 8.25
C GLY A 250 -3.46 -7.14 9.18
N HIS A 251 -4.50 -6.45 8.73
CA HIS A 251 -5.65 -6.08 9.54
C HIS A 251 -6.73 -7.16 9.65
N HIS A 252 -6.34 -8.42 9.53
CA HIS A 252 -7.24 -9.56 9.61
C HIS A 252 -6.89 -10.48 10.79
N LEU A 253 -7.90 -11.17 11.30
CA LEU A 253 -7.65 -12.29 12.20
C LEU A 253 -6.87 -13.40 11.47
N PRO A 254 -6.02 -14.16 12.16
CA PRO A 254 -5.31 -15.27 11.54
C PRO A 254 -6.28 -16.20 10.79
N ASN A 255 -5.86 -16.64 9.60
CA ASN A 255 -6.64 -17.52 8.71
C ASN A 255 -7.91 -16.89 8.09
N ALA A 256 -8.06 -15.57 8.07
CA ALA A 256 -9.10 -14.94 7.26
C ALA A 256 -8.89 -15.24 5.77
N ASN A 257 -9.99 -15.53 5.07
CA ASN A 257 -9.98 -15.72 3.63
C ASN A 257 -10.06 -14.35 2.94
N ILE A 258 -8.89 -13.71 2.74
CA ILE A 258 -8.79 -12.33 2.21
C ILE A 258 -9.17 -12.31 0.73
N GLU A 259 -8.82 -13.31 -0.04
CA GLU A 259 -9.19 -13.45 -1.44
C GLU A 259 -10.71 -13.43 -1.65
N GLN A 260 -11.48 -14.09 -0.78
CA GLN A 260 -12.95 -14.02 -0.81
C GLN A 260 -13.48 -12.62 -0.45
N ILE A 261 -12.88 -11.95 0.53
CA ILE A 261 -13.22 -10.57 0.90
C ILE A 261 -13.03 -9.65 -0.32
N VAL A 262 -11.90 -9.78 -1.00
CA VAL A 262 -11.55 -9.00 -2.19
C VAL A 262 -12.56 -9.25 -3.31
N ALA A 263 -12.88 -10.51 -3.60
CA ALA A 263 -13.88 -10.87 -4.62
C ALA A 263 -15.24 -10.22 -4.34
N LEU A 264 -15.72 -10.27 -3.09
CA LEU A 264 -16.99 -9.69 -2.69
C LEU A 264 -16.98 -8.15 -2.77
N LEU A 265 -15.92 -7.49 -2.30
CA LEU A 265 -15.80 -6.04 -2.38
C LEU A 265 -15.71 -5.53 -3.83
N LEU A 266 -15.05 -6.29 -4.72
CA LEU A 266 -15.05 -6.01 -6.16
C LEU A 266 -16.45 -6.18 -6.75
N MET A 267 -17.15 -7.27 -6.43
CA MET A 267 -18.51 -7.51 -6.91
C MET A 267 -19.46 -6.36 -6.53
N GLU A 268 -19.38 -5.87 -5.30
CA GLU A 268 -20.17 -4.73 -4.81
C GLU A 268 -19.69 -3.37 -5.34
N GLY A 269 -18.52 -3.31 -6.00
CA GLY A 269 -17.91 -2.05 -6.47
C GLY A 269 -17.48 -1.14 -5.33
N LYS A 270 -17.06 -1.74 -4.23
CA LYS A 270 -16.67 -1.05 -2.99
C LYS A 270 -15.23 -1.30 -2.55
N LEU A 271 -14.43 -2.00 -3.34
CA LEU A 271 -12.99 -2.09 -3.12
C LEU A 271 -12.34 -0.77 -3.55
N GLY A 272 -11.61 -0.12 -2.65
CA GLY A 272 -10.88 1.14 -2.91
C GLY A 272 -9.40 0.93 -3.19
N GLY A 273 -8.80 -0.07 -2.59
CA GLY A 273 -7.38 -0.36 -2.72
C GLY A 273 -6.85 -1.22 -1.60
N PHE A 274 -5.53 -1.22 -1.51
CA PHE A 274 -4.78 -2.05 -0.57
C PHE A 274 -3.74 -1.26 0.20
N HIS A 275 -3.49 -1.73 1.43
CA HIS A 275 -2.23 -1.60 2.13
C HIS A 275 -1.57 -2.97 2.16
N PHE A 276 -0.52 -3.13 1.33
CA PHE A 276 0.21 -4.39 1.19
C PHE A 276 1.26 -4.53 2.28
N ASN A 277 1.21 -5.63 2.98
CA ASN A 277 2.21 -6.12 3.92
C ASN A 277 2.12 -7.64 4.00
N ASP A 278 2.72 -8.24 4.99
CA ASP A 278 2.50 -9.62 5.39
C ASP A 278 2.36 -9.71 6.91
N SER A 279 1.71 -10.73 7.39
CA SER A 279 1.50 -10.93 8.81
C SER A 279 1.43 -12.40 9.19
N LYS A 280 1.81 -12.72 10.41
CA LYS A 280 1.67 -14.07 10.98
C LYS A 280 0.60 -14.14 12.06
N TYR A 281 0.67 -13.22 13.00
CA TYR A 281 -0.22 -13.25 14.18
C TYR A 281 -1.24 -12.11 14.18
N GLY A 282 -0.92 -11.00 13.58
CA GLY A 282 -1.75 -9.81 13.57
C GLY A 282 -1.16 -8.78 12.63
N ASP A 283 -1.26 -7.52 12.99
CA ASP A 283 -0.72 -6.41 12.24
C ASP A 283 0.80 -6.32 12.46
N ASP A 284 1.50 -7.22 11.80
CA ASP A 284 2.95 -7.39 11.96
C ASP A 284 3.74 -6.51 10.98
N ASP A 285 3.10 -5.96 9.96
CA ASP A 285 3.66 -5.07 8.92
C ASP A 285 4.93 -5.64 8.27
N LEU A 286 4.96 -6.95 8.04
CA LEU A 286 6.14 -7.61 7.47
C LEU A 286 6.26 -7.35 5.97
N THR A 287 7.46 -7.62 5.42
CA THR A 287 7.73 -7.58 3.98
C THR A 287 6.67 -8.34 3.20
N VAL A 288 6.09 -7.73 2.20
CA VAL A 288 5.02 -8.31 1.36
C VAL A 288 5.42 -9.68 0.82
N GLY A 289 4.54 -10.66 1.00
CA GLY A 289 4.74 -12.02 0.51
C GLY A 289 5.86 -12.82 1.19
N SER A 290 6.39 -12.34 2.32
CA SER A 290 7.49 -13.01 3.03
C SER A 290 7.06 -14.24 3.82
N ILE A 291 5.80 -14.30 4.25
CA ILE A 291 5.23 -15.39 5.04
C ILE A 291 4.16 -16.16 4.25
N LYS A 292 3.29 -15.44 3.53
CA LYS A 292 2.12 -16.01 2.84
C LYS A 292 2.13 -15.70 1.33
N PRO A 293 3.19 -16.04 0.58
CA PRO A 293 3.29 -15.69 -0.84
C PRO A 293 2.18 -16.33 -1.70
N TYR A 294 1.70 -17.52 -1.33
CA TYR A 294 0.60 -18.17 -2.06
C TYR A 294 -0.73 -17.45 -1.83
N GLN A 295 -1.00 -16.95 -0.61
CA GLN A 295 -2.19 -16.15 -0.35
C GLN A 295 -2.14 -14.81 -1.12
N LEU A 296 -0.98 -14.17 -1.19
CA LEU A 296 -0.79 -12.96 -2.01
C LEU A 296 -1.15 -13.23 -3.48
N PHE A 297 -0.67 -14.33 -4.04
CA PHE A 297 -1.05 -14.75 -5.40
C PHE A 297 -2.56 -14.98 -5.53
N LEU A 298 -3.21 -15.66 -4.58
CA LEU A 298 -4.65 -15.91 -4.62
C LEU A 298 -5.46 -14.59 -4.55
N ILE A 299 -5.02 -13.63 -3.76
CA ILE A 299 -5.60 -12.28 -3.71
C ILE A 299 -5.49 -11.61 -5.09
N PHE A 300 -4.31 -11.62 -5.72
CA PHE A 300 -4.14 -11.08 -7.07
C PHE A 300 -4.93 -11.85 -8.14
N ASN A 301 -5.16 -13.16 -7.94
CA ASN A 301 -6.03 -13.94 -8.81
C ASN A 301 -7.46 -13.37 -8.83
N GLU A 302 -8.05 -13.11 -7.66
CA GLU A 302 -9.38 -12.50 -7.56
C GLU A 302 -9.40 -11.05 -8.06
N LEU A 303 -8.33 -10.29 -7.82
CA LEU A 303 -8.19 -8.93 -8.32
C LEU A 303 -8.22 -8.87 -9.84
N VAL A 304 -7.38 -9.64 -10.51
CA VAL A 304 -7.29 -9.64 -11.98
C VAL A 304 -8.63 -10.08 -12.59
N GLU A 305 -9.23 -11.15 -12.08
CA GLU A 305 -10.52 -11.63 -12.58
C GLU A 305 -11.64 -10.61 -12.38
N GLY A 306 -11.77 -10.06 -11.18
CA GLY A 306 -12.82 -9.12 -10.84
C GLY A 306 -12.66 -7.77 -11.54
N MET A 307 -11.44 -7.28 -11.69
CA MET A 307 -11.17 -6.03 -12.41
C MET A 307 -11.42 -6.17 -13.92
N ASP A 308 -10.99 -7.29 -14.53
CA ASP A 308 -11.25 -7.57 -15.95
C ASP A 308 -12.77 -7.71 -16.21
N ALA A 309 -13.50 -8.41 -15.33
CA ALA A 309 -14.96 -8.55 -15.42
C ALA A 309 -15.70 -7.20 -15.34
N ARG A 310 -15.19 -6.27 -14.56
CA ARG A 310 -15.72 -4.91 -14.39
C ARG A 310 -15.14 -3.89 -15.37
N LYS A 311 -14.18 -4.29 -16.22
CA LYS A 311 -13.45 -3.42 -17.17
C LYS A 311 -12.76 -2.25 -16.48
N MET A 312 -12.16 -2.53 -15.33
CA MET A 312 -11.41 -1.55 -14.55
C MET A 312 -10.01 -1.32 -15.13
N ASP A 313 -9.49 -0.12 -14.92
CA ASP A 313 -8.08 0.17 -15.15
C ASP A 313 -7.25 -0.38 -13.97
N HIS A 314 -6.44 -1.40 -14.25
CA HIS A 314 -5.65 -2.09 -13.23
C HIS A 314 -4.62 -1.18 -12.51
N ASN A 315 -4.28 -0.03 -13.09
CA ASN A 315 -3.32 0.90 -12.49
C ASN A 315 -3.97 2.05 -11.72
N ASN A 316 -5.13 2.55 -12.19
CA ASN A 316 -5.67 3.82 -11.71
C ASN A 316 -6.98 3.69 -10.91
N ASP A 317 -7.71 2.58 -11.04
CA ASP A 317 -9.01 2.45 -10.39
C ASP A 317 -8.92 2.06 -8.91
N LEU A 318 -7.83 1.40 -8.51
CA LEU A 318 -7.53 1.05 -7.12
C LEU A 318 -6.25 1.73 -6.63
N ALA A 319 -6.17 1.98 -5.33
CA ALA A 319 -4.93 2.38 -4.66
C ALA A 319 -4.08 1.14 -4.33
N TRP A 320 -2.80 1.20 -4.69
CA TRP A 320 -1.84 0.10 -4.52
C TRP A 320 -0.70 0.55 -3.61
N MET A 321 -0.94 0.66 -2.33
CA MET A 321 0.06 1.14 -1.37
C MET A 321 0.66 0.00 -0.57
N ILE A 322 1.93 0.11 -0.23
CA ILE A 322 2.55 -0.70 0.82
C ILE A 322 2.27 -0.05 2.17
N ASP A 323 2.02 -0.83 3.20
CA ASP A 323 2.10 -0.40 4.60
C ASP A 323 2.95 -1.42 5.36
N ALA A 324 4.21 -1.06 5.60
CA ALA A 324 5.19 -1.97 6.15
C ALA A 324 6.05 -1.30 7.21
N SER A 325 6.47 -2.10 8.19
CA SER A 325 7.43 -1.76 9.22
C SER A 325 8.72 -2.55 9.01
N HIS A 326 9.86 -1.92 9.27
CA HIS A 326 11.15 -2.52 8.92
C HIS A 326 11.99 -2.98 10.13
N ASN A 327 11.67 -2.49 11.35
CA ASN A 327 12.35 -2.87 12.59
C ASN A 327 13.88 -2.98 12.51
N VAL A 328 14.38 -4.11 11.99
CA VAL A 328 15.82 -4.46 11.93
C VAL A 328 16.36 -4.50 10.49
N LYS A 329 15.52 -4.25 9.50
CA LYS A 329 15.92 -4.24 8.08
C LYS A 329 16.27 -2.84 7.60
N ASP A 330 17.03 -2.77 6.50
CA ASP A 330 17.12 -1.55 5.71
C ASP A 330 15.78 -1.27 5.06
N PRO A 331 15.13 -0.11 5.34
CA PRO A 331 13.79 0.19 4.81
C PRO A 331 13.72 0.17 3.28
N LEU A 332 14.73 0.70 2.61
CA LEU A 332 14.73 0.78 1.14
C LEU A 332 14.93 -0.59 0.49
N GLU A 333 15.79 -1.45 1.06
CA GLU A 333 15.92 -2.84 0.61
C GLU A 333 14.64 -3.62 0.81
N ASP A 334 13.95 -3.43 1.95
CA ASP A 334 12.70 -4.12 2.26
C ASP A 334 11.56 -3.68 1.34
N LEU A 335 11.46 -2.38 1.04
CA LEU A 335 10.51 -1.85 0.08
C LEU A 335 10.77 -2.38 -1.35
N LEU A 336 12.03 -2.50 -1.77
CA LEU A 336 12.37 -3.12 -3.06
C LEU A 336 11.90 -4.58 -3.12
N GLN A 337 12.06 -5.35 -2.04
CA GLN A 337 11.57 -6.74 -1.96
C GLN A 337 10.04 -6.80 -2.00
N SER A 338 9.36 -5.90 -1.29
CA SER A 338 7.89 -5.82 -1.26
C SER A 338 7.31 -5.53 -2.65
N VAL A 339 7.86 -4.54 -3.36
CA VAL A 339 7.44 -4.23 -4.75
C VAL A 339 7.67 -5.42 -5.68
N GLU A 340 8.80 -6.12 -5.56
CA GLU A 340 9.09 -7.31 -6.36
C GLU A 340 8.05 -8.42 -6.13
N ALA A 341 7.68 -8.70 -4.88
CA ALA A 341 6.68 -9.71 -4.53
C ALA A 341 5.29 -9.37 -5.11
N ILE A 342 4.88 -8.09 -5.05
CA ILE A 342 3.64 -7.59 -5.64
C ILE A 342 3.63 -7.83 -7.15
N LEU A 343 4.69 -7.42 -7.85
CA LEU A 343 4.79 -7.55 -9.31
C LEU A 343 4.81 -9.02 -9.77
N ILE A 344 5.49 -9.90 -9.03
CA ILE A 344 5.51 -11.34 -9.32
C ILE A 344 4.10 -11.92 -9.16
N SER A 345 3.42 -11.64 -8.06
CA SER A 345 2.07 -12.13 -7.79
C SER A 345 1.05 -11.61 -8.82
N TYR A 346 1.18 -10.34 -9.22
CA TYR A 346 0.38 -9.77 -10.29
C TYR A 346 0.65 -10.45 -11.64
N ALA A 347 1.90 -10.66 -12.01
CA ALA A 347 2.27 -11.37 -13.24
C ALA A 347 1.73 -12.80 -13.26
N GLN A 348 1.82 -13.52 -12.14
CA GLN A 348 1.24 -14.85 -11.99
C GLN A 348 -0.28 -14.83 -12.18
N ALA A 349 -0.98 -13.90 -11.56
CA ALA A 349 -2.44 -13.78 -11.70
C ALA A 349 -2.88 -13.48 -13.14
N LEU A 350 -2.11 -12.70 -13.90
CA LEU A 350 -2.34 -12.42 -15.32
C LEU A 350 -2.11 -13.68 -16.21
N LEU A 351 -1.38 -14.67 -15.72
CA LEU A 351 -1.09 -15.90 -16.46
C LEU A 351 -2.16 -16.98 -16.28
N VAL A 352 -3.06 -16.85 -15.30
CA VAL A 352 -4.09 -17.87 -15.02
C VAL A 352 -4.99 -18.10 -16.22
N ASP A 353 -5.08 -19.35 -16.68
CA ASP A 353 -6.04 -19.77 -17.71
C ASP A 353 -7.47 -19.77 -17.11
N ARG A 354 -8.15 -18.65 -17.25
CA ARG A 354 -9.51 -18.43 -16.72
C ARG A 354 -10.51 -19.42 -17.30
N LYS A 355 -10.35 -19.84 -18.57
CA LYS A 355 -11.27 -20.78 -19.20
C LYS A 355 -11.10 -22.18 -18.60
N LYS A 356 -9.86 -22.63 -18.43
CA LYS A 356 -9.54 -23.92 -17.81
C LYS A 356 -10.01 -23.96 -16.36
N LEU A 357 -9.72 -22.89 -15.61
CA LEU A 357 -10.15 -22.77 -14.21
C LEU A 357 -11.68 -22.81 -14.08
N SER A 358 -12.39 -21.97 -14.82
CA SER A 358 -13.86 -21.93 -14.80
C SER A 358 -14.49 -23.26 -15.24
N GLY A 359 -13.91 -23.95 -16.22
CA GLY A 359 -14.37 -25.27 -16.64
C GLY A 359 -14.25 -26.32 -15.53
N ALA A 360 -13.13 -26.35 -14.83
CA ALA A 360 -12.93 -27.23 -13.68
C ALA A 360 -13.90 -26.91 -12.53
N GLN A 361 -14.11 -25.65 -12.24
CA GLN A 361 -15.07 -25.17 -11.20
C GLN A 361 -16.51 -25.59 -11.55
N GLN A 362 -16.95 -25.43 -12.80
CA GLN A 362 -18.27 -25.83 -13.25
C GLN A 362 -18.48 -27.36 -13.20
N ALA A 363 -17.43 -28.12 -13.45
CA ALA A 363 -17.45 -29.56 -13.35
C ALA A 363 -17.32 -30.09 -11.91
N ASN A 364 -17.10 -29.23 -10.92
CA ASN A 364 -16.72 -29.59 -9.55
C ASN A 364 -15.44 -30.46 -9.50
N ASP A 365 -14.55 -30.32 -10.48
CA ASP A 365 -13.25 -30.96 -10.47
C ASP A 365 -12.27 -30.12 -9.65
N THR A 366 -12.29 -30.38 -8.33
CA THR A 366 -11.50 -29.62 -7.35
C THR A 366 -10.01 -29.80 -7.59
N VAL A 367 -9.57 -30.98 -8.01
CA VAL A 367 -8.14 -31.25 -8.26
C VAL A 367 -7.66 -30.47 -9.46
N ALA A 368 -8.39 -30.52 -10.58
CA ALA A 368 -8.03 -29.77 -11.78
C ALA A 368 -8.04 -28.25 -11.54
N ALA A 369 -9.03 -27.73 -10.80
CA ALA A 369 -9.06 -26.31 -10.43
C ALA A 369 -7.84 -25.90 -9.58
N GLN A 370 -7.47 -26.72 -8.61
CA GLN A 370 -6.29 -26.50 -7.78
C GLN A 370 -4.99 -26.57 -8.59
N GLU A 371 -4.86 -27.54 -9.50
CA GLU A 371 -3.68 -27.65 -10.38
C GLU A 371 -3.46 -26.39 -11.21
N VAL A 372 -4.52 -25.83 -11.82
CA VAL A 372 -4.40 -24.60 -12.62
C VAL A 372 -3.76 -23.48 -11.81
N LEU A 373 -4.18 -23.25 -10.57
CA LEU A 373 -3.63 -22.19 -9.72
C LEU A 373 -2.21 -22.53 -9.24
N GLN A 374 -1.96 -23.76 -8.83
CA GLN A 374 -0.65 -24.16 -8.31
C GLN A 374 0.44 -24.18 -9.38
N ASP A 375 0.12 -24.57 -10.61
CA ASP A 375 1.07 -24.59 -11.72
C ASP A 375 1.51 -23.15 -12.05
N VAL A 376 0.57 -22.21 -12.07
CA VAL A 376 0.88 -20.79 -12.27
C VAL A 376 1.72 -20.23 -11.12
N PHE A 377 1.35 -20.51 -9.87
CA PHE A 377 2.11 -20.05 -8.71
C PHE A 377 3.56 -20.57 -8.72
N ARG A 378 3.80 -21.78 -9.21
CA ARG A 378 5.15 -22.38 -9.32
C ARG A 378 5.94 -21.86 -10.53
N THR A 379 5.31 -21.10 -11.42
CA THR A 379 6.01 -20.55 -12.59
C THR A 379 6.87 -19.36 -12.16
N ASP A 380 8.17 -19.44 -12.42
CA ASP A 380 9.12 -18.36 -12.09
C ASP A 380 9.03 -17.24 -13.13
N LEU A 381 8.38 -16.14 -12.77
CA LEU A 381 8.19 -14.96 -13.62
C LEU A 381 9.16 -13.81 -13.32
N ARG A 382 10.19 -14.03 -12.49
CA ARG A 382 11.16 -12.98 -12.15
C ARG A 382 11.85 -12.37 -13.37
N ALA A 383 12.14 -13.17 -14.39
CA ALA A 383 12.73 -12.67 -15.64
C ALA A 383 11.76 -11.76 -16.42
N LEU A 384 10.46 -12.00 -16.35
CA LEU A 384 9.45 -11.14 -16.98
C LEU A 384 9.32 -9.81 -16.25
N VAL A 385 9.32 -9.83 -14.94
CA VAL A 385 9.33 -8.61 -14.10
C VAL A 385 10.62 -7.80 -14.31
N ALA A 386 11.77 -8.48 -14.40
CA ALA A 386 13.05 -7.82 -14.69
C ALA A 386 13.08 -7.19 -16.10
N GLU A 387 12.43 -7.83 -17.10
CA GLU A 387 12.31 -7.26 -18.44
C GLU A 387 11.42 -6.00 -18.45
N ALA A 388 10.32 -5.97 -17.67
CA ALA A 388 9.50 -4.79 -17.52
C ALA A 388 10.31 -3.61 -16.97
N ARG A 389 11.12 -3.85 -15.94
CA ARG A 389 12.03 -2.84 -15.38
C ARG A 389 13.05 -2.35 -16.40
N LEU A 390 13.70 -3.27 -17.12
CA LEU A 390 14.68 -2.93 -18.14
C LEU A 390 14.08 -2.03 -19.22
N GLN A 391 12.91 -2.38 -19.74
CA GLN A 391 12.23 -1.59 -20.78
C GLN A 391 11.78 -0.22 -20.27
N SER A 392 11.47 -0.09 -18.99
CA SER A 392 11.16 1.16 -18.33
C SER A 392 12.41 1.98 -17.93
N GLY A 393 13.62 1.46 -18.17
CA GLY A 393 14.89 2.11 -17.84
C GLY A 393 15.31 1.95 -16.38
N GLY A 394 14.82 0.93 -15.69
CA GLY A 394 15.22 0.52 -14.34
C GLY A 394 16.35 -0.53 -14.33
N ALA A 395 16.70 -0.99 -13.12
CA ALA A 395 17.73 -1.99 -12.92
C ALA A 395 17.18 -3.42 -13.12
N LEU A 396 17.93 -4.28 -13.80
CA LEU A 396 17.62 -5.71 -13.89
C LEU A 396 17.56 -6.38 -12.51
N ASP A 397 18.44 -5.98 -11.61
CA ASP A 397 18.45 -6.39 -10.21
C ASP A 397 18.60 -5.15 -9.32
N PRO A 398 17.47 -4.54 -8.88
CA PRO A 398 17.46 -3.33 -8.07
C PRO A 398 18.21 -3.49 -6.75
N LEU A 399 18.07 -4.65 -6.09
CA LEU A 399 18.66 -4.92 -4.79
C LEU A 399 20.17 -5.10 -4.89
N ALA A 400 20.66 -5.83 -5.89
CA ALA A 400 22.07 -5.98 -6.15
C ALA A 400 22.73 -4.63 -6.49
N LEU A 401 22.06 -3.80 -7.29
CA LEU A 401 22.55 -2.45 -7.61
C LEU A 401 22.58 -1.55 -6.36
N TYR A 402 21.52 -1.56 -5.54
CA TYR A 402 21.47 -0.81 -4.29
C TYR A 402 22.68 -1.12 -3.39
N ARG A 403 22.98 -2.43 -3.23
CA ARG A 403 24.08 -2.91 -2.38
C ARG A 403 25.46 -2.62 -2.97
N SER A 404 25.65 -2.86 -4.28
CA SER A 404 26.93 -2.63 -4.94
C SER A 404 27.32 -1.16 -4.94
N GLU A 405 26.35 -0.26 -5.03
CA GLU A 405 26.53 1.19 -4.95
C GLU A 405 26.66 1.71 -3.53
N LYS A 406 26.56 0.84 -2.50
CA LYS A 406 26.65 1.20 -1.08
C LYS A 406 25.72 2.36 -0.71
N ILE A 407 24.47 2.27 -1.15
CA ILE A 407 23.52 3.40 -1.06
C ILE A 407 23.27 3.76 0.40
N ARG A 408 23.03 2.78 1.28
CA ARG A 408 22.82 3.04 2.70
C ARG A 408 24.03 3.73 3.34
N GLU A 409 25.24 3.31 3.03
CA GLU A 409 26.47 3.94 3.54
C GLU A 409 26.56 5.41 3.10
N LYS A 410 26.20 5.70 1.86
CA LYS A 410 26.17 7.07 1.31
C LYS A 410 25.12 7.93 2.04
N LEU A 411 23.92 7.39 2.27
CA LEU A 411 22.85 8.08 3.01
C LEU A 411 23.25 8.33 4.47
N VAL A 412 23.88 7.35 5.14
CA VAL A 412 24.41 7.52 6.50
C VAL A 412 25.46 8.62 6.56
N LYS A 413 26.35 8.70 5.56
CA LYS A 413 27.38 9.76 5.49
C LYS A 413 26.74 11.15 5.28
N GLU A 414 25.66 11.24 4.52
CA GLU A 414 24.99 12.49 4.20
C GLU A 414 24.07 12.97 5.32
N ARG A 415 23.27 12.06 5.91
CA ARG A 415 22.20 12.38 6.86
C ARG A 415 22.54 12.09 8.32
N GLY A 416 23.56 11.26 8.58
CA GLY A 416 24.03 10.89 9.91
C GLY A 416 23.66 9.46 10.30
N ALA A 417 24.40 8.93 11.30
CA ALA A 417 24.25 7.55 11.79
C ALA A 417 23.11 7.38 12.81
N ARG A 418 22.57 8.48 13.34
CA ARG A 418 21.48 8.47 14.35
C ARG A 418 20.44 9.51 13.99
N VAL A 419 19.67 9.23 12.96
CA VAL A 419 18.54 10.05 12.58
C VAL A 419 17.26 9.34 13.02
N VAL A 420 16.37 10.05 13.68
CA VAL A 420 15.01 9.58 13.95
C VAL A 420 14.15 10.09 12.81
N ALA A 421 13.60 9.19 12.01
CA ALA A 421 12.67 9.56 10.95
C ALA A 421 11.50 10.36 11.52
N THR A 422 11.10 11.41 10.80
CA THR A 422 9.90 12.18 11.15
C THR A 422 8.67 11.31 10.89
N GLY A 423 7.79 11.21 11.87
CA GLY A 423 6.48 10.61 11.61
C GLY A 423 6.03 9.50 12.54
N LEU A 424 6.82 9.04 13.49
CA LEU A 424 6.30 8.11 14.51
C LEU A 424 6.94 8.36 15.86
#